data_3158cca1f04ec73e5e02e92153bbb4de
#
_entry.id   3158cca1f04ec73e5e02e92153bbb4de
#
_cell.length_a   1.000
_cell.length_b   1.000
_cell.length_c   1.000
_cell.angle_alpha   90.00
_cell.angle_beta   90.00
_cell.angle_gamma   90.00
#
_symmetry.space_group_name_H-M   'P 1'
#
loop_
_entity.id
_entity.type
_entity.pdbx_description
1 polymer ?
#
loop_
_entity_poly.entity_id
_entity_poly.type
_entity_poly.pdbx_seq_one_letter_code
_entity_poly.pdbx_strand_id
1 'polypeptide(L)'
;MRLSRGLYPRFVTLEFDMKTIQTLPRVLSMAAVALASVLLAGPAHAQSCGGDINDDGLVNSGDLATLLSNWGACAVSAPTISQVAPNSGPASGGTVIYIGGTNLNRATSVTVGGVAATVLAAYPTVIVATTPPSATGGAKTVAVTTPGGTASANNAFTYGAATPSWATLLEAAPDPVVVTSASLRAAIAASGFAWRVRDTATQIEMVLVPAGTYTMGCTASNTFGCAAAENPTRQVTITNAFYMGRYEVTQAQWTARMGSNPSNFQSASAQVPLAQVPSRPVETVSWTTVQGFRTATGMRLPTEAEWEYASRAGTTTAFNNGSSDDNTAVNIAWYNANALSQTRPVGGKAANGLGLHDMSGNVWEWVSDWYGAYPAGAQTNPTGPATGTNRVLRSGSWGYSANFMRSSYRGFNTPAFSGIDIGFRVARNP
;
A
#
# COMPACT_ATOMS: atom_id res chain seq x y z
N MET A 1 66.37 -8.82 -49.56
CA MET A 1 65.51 -9.21 -50.73
C MET A 1 64.14 -9.43 -50.30
N ARG A 2 63.17 -8.65 -50.84
CA ARG A 2 61.65 -8.77 -50.84
C ARG A 2 60.97 -8.64 -49.50
N LEU A 3 60.32 -7.52 -49.20
CA LEU A 3 58.99 -7.01 -49.67
C LEU A 3 57.81 -7.87 -49.13
N SER A 4 57.10 -7.35 -48.23
CA SER A 4 55.85 -6.55 -48.19
C SER A 4 54.58 -7.42 -48.14
N ARG A 5 53.70 -7.16 -47.23
CA ARG A 5 52.29 -6.93 -47.53
C ARG A 5 51.56 -6.47 -46.27
N GLY A 6 50.84 -5.37 -46.44
CA GLY A 6 50.01 -4.75 -45.46
C GLY A 6 48.75 -5.58 -45.16
N LEU A 7 48.27 -5.43 -43.96
CA LEU A 7 47.03 -5.93 -43.46
C LEU A 7 46.04 -4.76 -43.43
N TYR A 8 45.06 -4.76 -44.32
CA TYR A 8 43.85 -3.98 -44.22
C TYR A 8 42.92 -4.66 -43.22
N PRO A 9 42.22 -3.93 -42.35
CA PRO A 9 41.19 -4.51 -41.49
C PRO A 9 39.97 -4.84 -42.35
N ARG A 10 39.52 -6.09 -42.30
CA ARG A 10 38.25 -6.55 -42.88
C ARG A 10 37.09 -5.94 -42.12
N PHE A 11 36.23 -5.19 -42.80
CA PHE A 11 34.92 -4.86 -42.34
C PHE A 11 34.10 -6.14 -42.25
N VAL A 12 33.63 -6.50 -41.07
CA VAL A 12 32.59 -7.54 -40.84
C VAL A 12 31.25 -6.85 -40.97
N THR A 13 30.59 -7.05 -42.12
CA THR A 13 29.18 -6.70 -42.28
C THR A 13 28.36 -7.77 -41.55
N LEU A 14 27.70 -7.41 -40.45
CA LEU A 14 26.68 -8.22 -39.81
C LEU A 14 25.36 -8.00 -40.57
N GLU A 15 24.99 -8.93 -41.45
CA GLU A 15 23.64 -9.02 -41.99
C GLU A 15 22.72 -9.56 -40.90
N PHE A 16 21.76 -8.73 -40.44
CA PHE A 16 20.69 -9.17 -39.56
C PHE A 16 19.52 -9.65 -40.41
N ASP A 17 19.18 -10.94 -40.32
CA ASP A 17 18.00 -11.54 -40.90
C ASP A 17 16.74 -11.05 -40.16
N MET A 18 15.89 -10.31 -40.89
CA MET A 18 14.64 -9.70 -40.38
C MET A 18 13.54 -10.71 -40.03
N LYS A 19 13.78 -12.01 -40.18
CA LYS A 19 12.76 -13.04 -39.86
C LYS A 19 12.72 -13.47 -38.40
N THR A 20 13.69 -13.07 -37.57
CA THR A 20 13.78 -13.52 -36.14
C THR A 20 13.10 -12.55 -35.17
N ILE A 21 12.53 -11.43 -35.61
CA ILE A 21 11.98 -10.35 -34.76
C ILE A 21 10.51 -10.60 -34.34
N GLN A 22 9.86 -11.63 -34.85
CA GLN A 22 8.41 -11.82 -34.60
C GLN A 22 8.03 -12.55 -33.31
N THR A 23 8.97 -12.92 -32.44
CA THR A 23 8.68 -13.69 -31.21
C THR A 23 9.15 -13.06 -29.90
N LEU A 24 9.58 -11.80 -29.91
CA LEU A 24 9.91 -11.08 -28.68
C LEU A 24 8.71 -10.30 -28.14
N PRO A 25 8.45 -10.30 -26.83
CA PRO A 25 7.33 -9.58 -26.26
C PRO A 25 7.44 -8.07 -26.54
N ARG A 26 6.29 -7.44 -26.85
CA ARG A 26 6.15 -6.03 -27.29
C ARG A 26 6.92 -4.98 -26.45
N VAL A 27 7.33 -5.30 -25.25
CA VAL A 27 8.10 -4.40 -24.35
C VAL A 27 9.54 -4.20 -24.81
N LEU A 28 10.16 -5.18 -25.49
CA LEU A 28 11.53 -5.03 -26.01
C LEU A 28 11.60 -4.26 -27.35
N SER A 29 10.51 -4.18 -28.12
CA SER A 29 10.52 -3.53 -29.42
C SER A 29 10.62 -2.00 -29.36
N MET A 30 10.06 -1.37 -28.29
CA MET A 30 10.15 0.09 -28.13
C MET A 30 11.53 0.55 -27.63
N ALA A 31 12.20 -0.25 -26.79
CA ALA A 31 13.57 0.05 -26.35
C ALA A 31 14.59 -0.06 -27.49
N ALA A 32 14.42 -1.01 -28.40
CA ALA A 32 15.28 -1.18 -29.56
C ALA A 32 15.14 -0.05 -30.59
N VAL A 33 13.93 0.47 -30.78
CA VAL A 33 13.69 1.60 -31.71
C VAL A 33 14.23 2.93 -31.12
N ALA A 34 14.16 3.13 -29.80
CA ALA A 34 14.76 4.31 -29.17
C ALA A 34 16.29 4.28 -29.22
N LEU A 35 16.92 3.10 -29.14
CA LEU A 35 18.36 2.94 -29.24
C LEU A 35 18.87 3.13 -30.67
N ALA A 36 18.12 2.68 -31.69
CA ALA A 36 18.48 2.82 -33.09
C ALA A 36 18.42 4.29 -33.57
N SER A 37 17.47 5.09 -33.03
CA SER A 37 17.38 6.51 -33.41
C SER A 37 18.48 7.40 -32.77
N VAL A 38 19.09 6.98 -31.67
CA VAL A 38 20.22 7.69 -31.04
C VAL A 38 21.56 7.36 -31.73
N LEU A 39 21.68 6.17 -32.34
CA LEU A 39 22.91 5.75 -33.01
C LEU A 39 23.05 6.27 -34.46
N LEU A 40 21.97 6.82 -35.08
CA LEU A 40 21.98 7.27 -36.47
C LEU A 40 22.11 8.78 -36.68
N ALA A 41 22.20 9.58 -35.61
CA ALA A 41 22.34 11.03 -35.68
C ALA A 41 23.63 11.53 -35.04
N GLY A 42 24.75 10.90 -35.34
CA GLY A 42 26.08 11.49 -35.08
C GLY A 42 26.48 12.33 -36.27
N PRO A 43 26.84 13.63 -36.12
CA PRO A 43 27.47 14.33 -37.21
C PRO A 43 28.79 13.63 -37.54
N ALA A 44 29.03 13.42 -38.81
CA ALA A 44 30.35 13.01 -39.31
C ALA A 44 31.37 14.07 -38.83
N HIS A 45 32.14 13.76 -37.78
CA HIS A 45 33.29 14.61 -37.44
C HIS A 45 34.31 14.42 -38.54
N ALA A 46 34.56 15.48 -39.32
CA ALA A 46 35.79 15.64 -40.01
C ALA A 46 36.93 15.50 -38.97
N GLN A 47 37.97 14.77 -39.31
CA GLN A 47 39.14 14.58 -38.47
C GLN A 47 39.71 15.98 -38.14
N SER A 48 39.36 16.53 -36.99
CA SER A 48 39.95 17.78 -36.52
C SER A 48 41.39 17.48 -36.13
N CYS A 49 42.35 18.30 -36.60
CA CYS A 49 43.70 18.29 -36.08
C CYS A 49 43.61 18.58 -34.58
N GLY A 50 44.08 17.64 -33.73
CA GLY A 50 44.04 17.85 -32.29
C GLY A 50 44.85 19.08 -31.93
N GLY A 51 44.16 20.18 -31.60
CA GLY A 51 44.78 21.49 -31.34
C GLY A 51 44.21 22.65 -32.18
N ASP A 52 43.48 22.38 -33.26
CA ASP A 52 42.75 23.38 -34.00
C ASP A 52 41.39 23.66 -33.25
N ILE A 53 41.42 24.72 -32.45
CA ILE A 53 40.34 25.06 -31.53
C ILE A 53 39.31 26.03 -32.18
N ASN A 54 39.76 26.75 -33.22
CA ASN A 54 38.93 27.72 -33.93
C ASN A 54 38.37 27.19 -35.27
N ASP A 55 38.69 25.90 -35.61
CA ASP A 55 38.25 25.20 -36.81
C ASP A 55 38.67 25.89 -38.12
N ASP A 56 39.80 26.63 -38.15
CA ASP A 56 40.35 27.28 -39.35
C ASP A 56 41.22 26.38 -40.20
N GLY A 57 41.44 25.14 -39.75
CA GLY A 57 42.25 24.12 -40.43
C GLY A 57 43.76 24.21 -40.14
N LEU A 58 44.20 25.13 -39.25
CA LEU A 58 45.61 25.34 -38.88
C LEU A 58 45.77 25.28 -37.37
N VAL A 59 46.81 24.66 -36.86
CA VAL A 59 47.18 24.73 -35.43
C VAL A 59 48.21 25.84 -35.27
N ASN A 60 47.80 27.01 -34.74
CA ASN A 60 48.62 28.20 -34.66
C ASN A 60 48.29 29.09 -33.43
N SER A 61 48.81 30.33 -33.42
CA SER A 61 48.54 31.28 -32.34
C SER A 61 47.07 31.71 -32.24
N GLY A 62 46.28 31.53 -33.28
CA GLY A 62 44.83 31.78 -33.27
C GLY A 62 44.09 30.81 -32.34
N ASP A 63 44.51 29.56 -32.34
CA ASP A 63 43.96 28.52 -31.43
C ASP A 63 44.28 28.85 -29.97
N LEU A 64 45.53 29.27 -29.73
CA LEU A 64 45.91 29.71 -28.39
C LEU A 64 45.14 30.95 -27.94
N ALA A 65 44.89 31.91 -28.83
CA ALA A 65 44.09 33.09 -28.55
C ALA A 65 42.65 32.71 -28.23
N THR A 66 42.07 31.79 -29.02
CA THR A 66 40.73 31.22 -28.79
C THR A 66 40.64 30.49 -27.44
N LEU A 67 41.65 29.67 -27.11
CA LEU A 67 41.75 29.00 -25.82
C LEU A 67 41.81 30.00 -24.66
N LEU A 68 42.68 31.02 -24.78
CA LEU A 68 42.87 32.04 -23.74
C LEU A 68 41.63 32.96 -23.58
N SER A 69 40.95 33.30 -24.67
CA SER A 69 39.70 34.08 -24.60
C SER A 69 38.56 33.34 -23.94
N ASN A 70 38.57 32.02 -24.03
CA ASN A 70 37.59 31.12 -23.41
C ASN A 70 38.08 30.56 -22.05
N TRP A 71 39.21 31.04 -21.56
CA TRP A 71 39.79 30.62 -20.29
C TRP A 71 39.00 31.19 -19.13
N GLY A 72 38.29 30.33 -18.40
CA GLY A 72 37.47 30.73 -17.26
C GLY A 72 36.39 29.69 -16.98
N ALA A 73 35.40 30.08 -16.18
CA ALA A 73 34.27 29.23 -15.89
C ALA A 73 33.41 29.04 -17.15
N CYS A 74 33.31 27.83 -17.67
CA CYS A 74 32.36 27.51 -18.73
C CYS A 74 30.97 27.77 -18.22
N ALA A 75 30.16 28.55 -18.95
CA ALA A 75 28.73 28.67 -18.68
C ALA A 75 28.08 27.30 -18.80
N VAL A 76 27.67 26.75 -17.69
CA VAL A 76 26.98 25.45 -17.67
C VAL A 76 25.49 25.73 -17.78
N SER A 77 24.89 25.32 -18.90
CA SER A 77 23.44 25.44 -19.09
C SER A 77 22.70 24.48 -18.16
N ALA A 78 21.56 24.95 -17.67
CA ALA A 78 20.68 24.12 -16.84
C ALA A 78 20.22 22.86 -17.62
N PRO A 79 20.04 21.74 -16.93
CA PRO A 79 19.48 20.55 -17.54
C PRO A 79 17.99 20.76 -17.85
N THR A 80 17.45 19.93 -18.77
CA THR A 80 16.00 19.80 -18.95
C THR A 80 15.63 18.33 -18.91
N ILE A 81 14.38 18.04 -18.56
CA ILE A 81 13.78 16.69 -18.67
C ILE A 81 12.59 16.82 -19.61
N SER A 82 12.58 16.05 -20.70
CA SER A 82 11.49 16.01 -21.68
C SER A 82 10.63 14.76 -21.55
N GLN A 83 11.21 13.64 -21.08
CA GLN A 83 10.49 12.39 -20.89
C GLN A 83 11.19 11.47 -19.90
N VAL A 84 10.42 10.52 -19.36
CA VAL A 84 10.92 9.37 -18.57
C VAL A 84 10.25 8.11 -19.11
N ALA A 85 11.03 7.09 -19.46
CA ALA A 85 10.49 5.83 -20.02
C ALA A 85 11.32 4.61 -19.53
N PRO A 86 10.67 3.53 -19.05
CA PRO A 86 9.26 3.46 -18.72
C PRO A 86 8.88 4.44 -17.61
N ASN A 87 7.60 4.86 -17.60
CA ASN A 87 7.09 5.81 -16.62
C ASN A 87 6.40 5.16 -15.41
N SER A 88 6.56 3.85 -15.24
CA SER A 88 6.04 3.09 -14.10
C SER A 88 6.88 1.85 -13.79
N GLY A 89 6.80 1.41 -12.54
CA GLY A 89 7.48 0.21 -12.06
C GLY A 89 7.04 -0.17 -10.64
N PRO A 90 7.54 -1.30 -10.10
CA PRO A 90 7.18 -1.77 -8.78
C PRO A 90 7.74 -0.86 -7.67
N ALA A 91 7.05 -0.79 -6.53
CA ALA A 91 7.49 -0.03 -5.36
C ALA A 91 8.82 -0.55 -4.77
N SER A 92 9.19 -1.81 -5.03
CA SER A 92 10.50 -2.36 -4.66
C SER A 92 11.68 -1.70 -5.39
N GLY A 93 11.42 -0.86 -6.39
CA GLY A 93 12.45 -0.26 -7.22
C GLY A 93 13.04 -1.22 -8.25
N GLY A 94 14.25 -0.94 -8.72
CA GLY A 94 14.98 -1.79 -9.67
C GLY A 94 14.56 -1.59 -11.15
N THR A 95 13.63 -0.71 -11.46
CA THR A 95 13.26 -0.41 -12.84
C THR A 95 14.35 0.43 -13.50
N VAL A 96 14.87 -0.04 -14.63
CA VAL A 96 15.78 0.78 -15.45
C VAL A 96 14.95 1.79 -16.24
N ILE A 97 15.21 3.08 -16.02
CA ILE A 97 14.54 4.20 -16.69
C ILE A 97 15.52 4.98 -17.57
N TYR A 98 14.98 5.52 -18.65
CA TYR A 98 15.67 6.43 -19.56
C TYR A 98 15.07 7.82 -19.38
N ILE A 99 15.88 8.78 -18.96
CA ILE A 99 15.51 10.17 -18.75
C ILE A 99 16.02 10.97 -19.93
N GLY A 100 15.12 11.36 -20.84
CA GLY A 100 15.45 12.18 -22.00
C GLY A 100 15.43 13.68 -21.67
N GLY A 101 16.33 14.46 -22.26
CA GLY A 101 16.41 15.90 -22.02
C GLY A 101 17.61 16.56 -22.69
N THR A 102 18.09 17.66 -22.15
CA THR A 102 19.31 18.36 -22.60
C THR A 102 20.25 18.64 -21.43
N ASN A 103 21.54 18.79 -21.70
CA ASN A 103 22.59 19.09 -20.71
C ASN A 103 22.68 18.07 -19.57
N LEU A 104 22.47 16.77 -19.86
CA LEU A 104 22.37 15.71 -18.88
C LEU A 104 23.71 14.98 -18.59
N ASN A 105 24.74 15.16 -19.42
CA ASN A 105 26.02 14.42 -19.35
C ASN A 105 26.88 14.70 -18.11
N ARG A 106 26.54 15.71 -17.32
CA ARG A 106 27.23 16.08 -16.07
C ARG A 106 26.33 15.90 -14.84
N ALA A 107 25.37 14.98 -14.90
CA ALA A 107 24.48 14.73 -13.77
C ALA A 107 25.27 14.31 -12.53
N THR A 108 25.13 15.06 -11.46
CA THR A 108 25.70 14.78 -10.13
C THR A 108 24.74 13.98 -9.26
N SER A 109 23.46 14.09 -9.53
CA SER A 109 22.44 13.26 -8.90
C SER A 109 21.19 13.09 -9.78
N VAL A 110 20.54 11.95 -9.61
CA VAL A 110 19.19 11.66 -10.10
C VAL A 110 18.38 11.20 -8.90
N THR A 111 17.16 11.74 -8.74
CA THR A 111 16.23 11.29 -7.69
C THR A 111 14.88 10.94 -8.27
N VAL A 112 14.19 9.99 -7.63
CA VAL A 112 12.80 9.63 -7.90
C VAL A 112 12.04 9.75 -6.58
N GLY A 113 11.10 10.69 -6.50
CA GLY A 113 10.40 11.01 -5.26
C GLY A 113 11.31 11.50 -4.13
N GLY A 114 12.41 12.18 -4.48
CA GLY A 114 13.42 12.66 -3.53
C GLY A 114 14.44 11.60 -3.09
N VAL A 115 14.27 10.34 -3.45
CA VAL A 115 15.21 9.25 -3.12
C VAL A 115 16.19 9.07 -4.27
N ALA A 116 17.50 8.90 -3.96
CA ALA A 116 18.55 8.79 -4.95
C ALA A 116 18.38 7.54 -5.82
N ALA A 117 18.41 7.72 -7.13
CA ALA A 117 18.46 6.67 -8.13
C ALA A 117 19.91 6.33 -8.47
N THR A 118 20.17 5.06 -8.82
CA THR A 118 21.51 4.64 -9.28
C THR A 118 21.68 5.00 -10.76
N VAL A 119 22.59 5.94 -11.05
CA VAL A 119 22.90 6.30 -12.43
C VAL A 119 23.81 5.23 -13.04
N LEU A 120 23.38 4.64 -14.14
CA LEU A 120 24.14 3.62 -14.90
C LEU A 120 24.98 4.26 -16.01
N ALA A 121 24.41 5.30 -16.67
CA ALA A 121 25.09 6.06 -17.70
C ALA A 121 24.46 7.46 -17.83
N ALA A 122 25.28 8.47 -18.22
CA ALA A 122 24.81 9.83 -18.48
C ALA A 122 25.45 10.35 -19.79
N TYR A 123 24.58 10.74 -20.71
CA TYR A 123 24.91 11.32 -22.02
C TYR A 123 24.29 12.72 -22.12
N PRO A 124 24.68 13.55 -23.12
CA PRO A 124 24.15 14.91 -23.24
C PRO A 124 22.61 14.99 -23.30
N THR A 125 21.94 13.97 -23.87
CA THR A 125 20.51 13.98 -24.13
C THR A 125 19.74 12.86 -23.43
N VAL A 126 20.43 11.93 -22.75
CA VAL A 126 19.78 10.83 -22.02
C VAL A 126 20.60 10.40 -20.80
N ILE A 127 19.90 10.12 -19.70
CA ILE A 127 20.43 9.40 -18.53
C ILE A 127 19.77 8.03 -18.47
N VAL A 128 20.54 7.00 -18.18
CA VAL A 128 20.04 5.68 -17.83
C VAL A 128 20.25 5.50 -16.33
N ALA A 129 19.18 5.24 -15.60
CA ALA A 129 19.22 5.07 -14.16
C ALA A 129 18.30 3.94 -13.68
N THR A 130 18.62 3.37 -12.53
CA THR A 130 17.74 2.39 -11.86
C THR A 130 16.99 3.09 -10.73
N THR A 131 15.66 2.92 -10.70
CA THR A 131 14.80 3.52 -9.68
C THR A 131 15.10 2.93 -8.30
N PRO A 132 15.14 3.77 -7.23
CA PRO A 132 15.25 3.28 -5.86
C PRO A 132 13.94 2.62 -5.41
N PRO A 133 13.92 1.85 -4.30
CA PRO A 133 12.68 1.46 -3.66
C PRO A 133 11.93 2.67 -3.12
N SER A 134 10.60 2.58 -3.10
CA SER A 134 9.70 3.61 -2.56
C SER A 134 8.85 3.01 -1.44
N ALA A 135 8.77 3.70 -0.32
CA ALA A 135 7.94 3.28 0.81
C ALA A 135 6.44 3.30 0.49
N THR A 136 6.02 4.10 -0.49
CA THR A 136 4.62 4.20 -0.94
C THR A 136 4.56 4.19 -2.46
N GLY A 137 3.49 3.61 -3.02
CA GLY A 137 3.16 3.72 -4.44
C GLY A 137 2.77 5.15 -4.85
N GLY A 138 2.31 5.28 -6.09
CA GLY A 138 1.84 6.54 -6.66
C GLY A 138 2.88 7.30 -7.47
N ALA A 139 2.43 8.41 -8.07
CA ALA A 139 3.24 9.23 -8.93
C ALA A 139 4.33 9.99 -8.16
N LYS A 140 5.54 10.04 -8.71
CA LYS A 140 6.73 10.67 -8.11
C LYS A 140 7.38 11.61 -9.12
N THR A 141 7.95 12.69 -8.59
CA THR A 141 8.81 13.60 -9.34
C THR A 141 10.15 12.92 -9.63
N VAL A 142 10.63 13.04 -10.87
CA VAL A 142 12.00 12.70 -11.25
C VAL A 142 12.78 14.00 -11.37
N ALA A 143 13.91 14.07 -10.67
CA ALA A 143 14.78 15.25 -10.71
C ALA A 143 16.21 14.86 -11.11
N VAL A 144 16.85 15.72 -11.90
CA VAL A 144 18.26 15.60 -12.34
C VAL A 144 18.98 16.87 -11.94
N THR A 145 20.07 16.74 -11.20
CA THR A 145 20.96 17.84 -10.84
C THR A 145 22.27 17.75 -11.61
N THR A 146 22.69 18.86 -12.18
CA THR A 146 23.98 19.04 -12.84
C THR A 146 24.66 20.32 -12.30
N PRO A 147 25.92 20.60 -12.61
CA PRO A 147 26.54 21.88 -12.25
C PRO A 147 25.77 23.12 -12.77
N GLY A 148 24.96 22.96 -13.83
CA GLY A 148 24.12 24.04 -14.38
C GLY A 148 22.80 24.25 -13.64
N GLY A 149 22.45 23.41 -12.65
CA GLY A 149 21.21 23.49 -11.89
C GLY A 149 20.44 22.17 -11.81
N THR A 150 19.18 22.26 -11.40
CA THR A 150 18.29 21.10 -11.25
C THR A 150 17.08 21.23 -12.17
N ALA A 151 16.76 20.17 -12.91
CA ALA A 151 15.49 20.00 -13.62
C ALA A 151 14.61 18.99 -12.89
N SER A 152 13.30 19.25 -12.85
CA SER A 152 12.33 18.36 -12.25
C SER A 152 11.16 18.11 -13.20
N ALA A 153 10.74 16.86 -13.32
CA ALA A 153 9.54 16.43 -14.03
C ALA A 153 8.56 15.84 -13.00
N ASN A 154 7.47 16.59 -12.74
CA ASN A 154 6.46 16.16 -11.78
C ASN A 154 5.66 14.99 -12.32
N ASN A 155 5.32 14.04 -11.44
CA ASN A 155 4.54 12.84 -11.78
C ASN A 155 5.10 12.02 -12.94
N ALA A 156 6.43 12.09 -13.16
CA ALA A 156 7.08 11.47 -14.32
C ALA A 156 7.29 9.97 -14.18
N PHE A 157 7.25 9.45 -12.95
CA PHE A 157 7.34 8.01 -12.70
C PHE A 157 6.30 7.59 -11.65
N THR A 158 5.58 6.48 -11.90
CA THR A 158 4.56 5.97 -10.99
C THR A 158 4.98 4.62 -10.41
N TYR A 159 5.16 4.57 -9.10
CA TYR A 159 5.32 3.30 -8.39
C TYR A 159 3.97 2.62 -8.22
N GLY A 160 3.92 1.30 -8.42
CA GLY A 160 2.79 0.47 -8.02
C GLY A 160 2.56 0.52 -6.51
N ALA A 161 1.40 0.02 -6.04
CA ALA A 161 1.08 -0.01 -4.63
C ALA A 161 2.14 -0.79 -3.83
N ALA A 162 2.62 -0.20 -2.74
CA ALA A 162 3.64 -0.81 -1.88
C ALA A 162 3.03 -1.94 -1.05
N THR A 163 3.77 -3.04 -0.93
CA THR A 163 3.46 -4.12 0.02
C THR A 163 4.37 -3.95 1.23
N PRO A 164 3.83 -3.89 2.47
CA PRO A 164 4.67 -3.82 3.66
C PRO A 164 5.66 -4.99 3.74
N SER A 165 6.84 -4.76 4.31
CA SER A 165 7.91 -5.77 4.41
C SER A 165 7.53 -7.02 5.20
N TRP A 166 6.55 -6.90 6.09
CA TRP A 166 6.03 -7.99 6.91
C TRP A 166 4.93 -8.81 6.21
N ALA A 167 4.55 -8.48 4.96
CA ALA A 167 3.40 -9.07 4.29
C ALA A 167 3.73 -9.60 2.89
N THR A 168 2.92 -10.52 2.41
CA THR A 168 2.81 -10.91 1.00
C THR A 168 1.62 -10.24 0.36
N LEU A 169 1.77 -9.82 -0.89
CA LEU A 169 0.71 -9.21 -1.69
C LEU A 169 -0.37 -10.25 -2.02
N LEU A 170 -1.62 -9.90 -1.77
CA LEU A 170 -2.79 -10.62 -2.29
C LEU A 170 -3.44 -9.83 -3.43
N GLU A 171 -3.77 -8.56 -3.20
CA GLU A 171 -4.38 -7.67 -4.19
C GLU A 171 -3.83 -6.25 -4.03
N ALA A 172 -3.25 -5.72 -5.11
CA ALA A 172 -2.65 -4.39 -5.11
C ALA A 172 -3.70 -3.27 -5.06
N ALA A 173 -4.79 -3.42 -5.82
CA ALA A 173 -5.88 -2.47 -5.92
C ALA A 173 -7.18 -3.08 -5.38
N PRO A 174 -8.11 -2.25 -4.85
CA PRO A 174 -9.40 -2.75 -4.36
C PRO A 174 -10.26 -3.26 -5.51
N ASP A 175 -10.82 -4.47 -5.33
CA ASP A 175 -11.80 -5.04 -6.25
C ASP A 175 -13.05 -4.16 -6.28
N PRO A 176 -13.46 -3.62 -7.44
CA PRO A 176 -14.63 -2.75 -7.54
C PRO A 176 -15.97 -3.46 -7.26
N VAL A 177 -15.99 -4.79 -7.30
CA VAL A 177 -17.18 -5.58 -6.91
C VAL A 177 -17.35 -5.58 -5.39
N VAL A 178 -16.25 -5.57 -4.63
CA VAL A 178 -16.25 -5.54 -3.16
C VAL A 178 -16.30 -4.11 -2.65
N VAL A 179 -15.34 -3.27 -3.06
CA VAL A 179 -15.28 -1.86 -2.70
C VAL A 179 -16.02 -1.05 -3.77
N THR A 180 -17.33 -1.03 -3.70
CA THR A 180 -18.19 -0.37 -4.70
C THR A 180 -18.07 1.16 -4.69
N SER A 181 -17.74 1.77 -3.55
CA SER A 181 -17.54 3.21 -3.40
C SER A 181 -16.30 3.69 -4.15
N ALA A 182 -16.47 4.56 -5.15
CA ALA A 182 -15.37 5.17 -5.88
C ALA A 182 -14.46 6.03 -4.97
N SER A 183 -15.03 6.71 -3.98
CA SER A 183 -14.28 7.52 -3.02
C SER A 183 -13.41 6.66 -2.11
N LEU A 184 -13.89 5.51 -1.64
CA LEU A 184 -13.08 4.58 -0.86
C LEU A 184 -11.95 3.98 -1.71
N ARG A 185 -12.22 3.58 -2.95
CA ARG A 185 -11.16 3.11 -3.86
C ARG A 185 -10.09 4.18 -4.09
N ALA A 186 -10.50 5.43 -4.30
CA ALA A 186 -9.56 6.54 -4.46
C ALA A 186 -8.73 6.77 -3.19
N ALA A 187 -9.34 6.74 -2.00
CA ALA A 187 -8.64 6.88 -0.72
C ALA A 187 -7.63 5.74 -0.47
N ILE A 188 -8.00 4.50 -0.80
CA ILE A 188 -7.10 3.34 -0.73
C ILE A 188 -5.91 3.55 -1.67
N ALA A 189 -6.16 3.90 -2.93
CA ALA A 189 -5.10 4.16 -3.91
C ALA A 189 -4.19 5.32 -3.49
N ALA A 190 -4.76 6.40 -2.92
CA ALA A 190 -4.00 7.56 -2.44
C ALA A 190 -3.08 7.23 -1.26
N SER A 191 -3.34 6.17 -0.50
CA SER A 191 -2.44 5.71 0.56
C SER A 191 -1.09 5.21 0.03
N GLY A 192 -1.05 4.78 -1.22
CA GLY A 192 0.13 4.18 -1.86
C GLY A 192 0.44 2.74 -1.42
N PHE A 193 -0.42 2.11 -0.62
CA PHE A 193 -0.26 0.73 -0.16
C PHE A 193 -1.22 -0.23 -0.86
N ALA A 194 -0.84 -1.52 -0.89
CA ALA A 194 -1.68 -2.59 -1.42
C ALA A 194 -2.97 -2.74 -0.60
N TRP A 195 -4.09 -3.00 -1.28
CA TRP A 195 -5.38 -3.11 -0.61
C TRP A 195 -5.48 -4.36 0.27
N ARG A 196 -5.08 -5.52 -0.23
CA ARG A 196 -5.15 -6.78 0.51
C ARG A 196 -3.79 -7.46 0.58
N VAL A 197 -3.40 -7.81 1.78
CA VAL A 197 -2.12 -8.47 2.06
C VAL A 197 -2.33 -9.62 3.03
N ARG A 198 -1.35 -10.52 3.10
CA ARG A 198 -1.29 -11.58 4.12
C ARG A 198 -0.03 -11.41 4.93
N ASP A 199 -0.16 -11.33 6.24
CA ASP A 199 0.99 -11.33 7.14
C ASP A 199 1.79 -12.62 6.99
N THR A 200 3.09 -12.50 6.72
CA THR A 200 3.96 -13.65 6.40
C THR A 200 4.13 -14.59 7.58
N ALA A 201 4.14 -14.04 8.79
CA ALA A 201 4.38 -14.81 10.01
C ALA A 201 3.11 -15.51 10.51
N THR A 202 1.96 -14.86 10.50
CA THR A 202 0.71 -15.37 11.09
C THR A 202 -0.26 -15.94 10.08
N GLN A 203 -0.06 -15.68 8.78
CA GLN A 203 -0.97 -15.99 7.68
C GLN A 203 -2.35 -15.31 7.82
N ILE A 204 -2.46 -14.26 8.63
CA ILE A 204 -3.66 -13.44 8.76
C ILE A 204 -3.81 -12.57 7.51
N GLU A 205 -4.95 -12.67 6.84
CA GLU A 205 -5.30 -11.74 5.76
C GLU A 205 -5.71 -10.41 6.34
N MET A 206 -5.20 -9.33 5.78
CA MET A 206 -5.45 -7.98 6.24
C MET A 206 -5.90 -7.09 5.09
N VAL A 207 -6.79 -6.18 5.38
CA VAL A 207 -7.36 -5.20 4.46
C VAL A 207 -6.88 -3.80 4.86
N LEU A 208 -6.48 -3.01 3.90
CA LEU A 208 -6.10 -1.61 4.12
C LEU A 208 -7.34 -0.77 4.38
N VAL A 209 -7.35 -0.11 5.52
CA VAL A 209 -8.31 0.93 5.91
C VAL A 209 -7.64 2.28 5.64
N PRO A 210 -8.14 3.10 4.70
CA PRO A 210 -7.50 4.37 4.36
C PRO A 210 -7.69 5.41 5.48
N ALA A 211 -6.84 6.43 5.50
CA ALA A 211 -7.07 7.63 6.31
C ALA A 211 -8.41 8.30 5.91
N GLY A 212 -9.07 8.96 6.85
CA GLY A 212 -10.32 9.66 6.58
C GLY A 212 -11.01 10.18 7.82
N THR A 213 -12.16 10.81 7.60
CA THR A 213 -13.00 11.40 8.66
C THR A 213 -14.39 10.83 8.58
N TYR A 214 -14.99 10.52 9.74
CA TYR A 214 -16.35 9.99 9.84
C TYR A 214 -17.06 10.51 11.09
N THR A 215 -18.38 10.31 11.15
CA THR A 215 -19.18 10.56 12.36
C THR A 215 -19.21 9.29 13.21
N MET A 216 -18.57 9.33 14.38
CA MET A 216 -18.56 8.25 15.37
C MET A 216 -19.76 8.36 16.31
N GLY A 217 -20.32 7.23 16.70
CA GLY A 217 -21.44 7.14 17.63
C GLY A 217 -22.78 6.91 16.93
N CYS A 218 -23.88 7.04 17.67
CA CYS A 218 -25.21 6.75 17.17
C CYS A 218 -25.72 7.86 16.26
N THR A 219 -25.78 7.61 14.97
CA THR A 219 -26.26 8.56 13.96
C THR A 219 -27.80 8.61 13.89
N ALA A 220 -28.36 9.71 13.37
CA ALA A 220 -29.80 9.92 13.26
C ALA A 220 -30.51 8.89 12.36
N SER A 221 -29.79 8.22 11.46
CA SER A 221 -30.33 7.14 10.62
C SER A 221 -30.50 5.79 11.33
N ASN A 222 -30.13 5.72 12.63
CA ASN A 222 -30.31 4.52 13.43
C ASN A 222 -31.77 4.44 13.96
N THR A 223 -32.50 3.41 13.53
CA THR A 223 -33.91 3.19 13.90
C THR A 223 -34.08 2.44 15.22
N PHE A 224 -33.03 1.86 15.81
CA PHE A 224 -33.08 1.09 17.06
C PHE A 224 -33.09 1.94 18.33
N GLY A 225 -32.95 3.25 18.20
CA GLY A 225 -32.60 4.13 19.31
C GLY A 225 -31.13 4.09 19.69
N CYS A 226 -30.68 5.11 20.37
CA CYS A 226 -29.28 5.27 20.77
C CYS A 226 -29.12 4.97 22.24
N ALA A 227 -28.19 4.08 22.61
CA ALA A 227 -27.78 3.98 24.00
C ALA A 227 -27.00 5.24 24.42
N ALA A 228 -27.13 5.65 25.69
CA ALA A 228 -26.43 6.83 26.19
C ALA A 228 -24.91 6.77 25.95
N ALA A 229 -24.33 5.58 26.03
CA ALA A 229 -22.90 5.34 25.80
C ALA A 229 -22.43 5.60 24.35
N GLU A 230 -23.34 5.65 23.39
CA GLU A 230 -23.06 5.92 21.97
C GLU A 230 -23.05 7.43 21.65
N ASN A 231 -23.31 8.27 22.63
CA ASN A 231 -23.45 9.72 22.54
C ASN A 231 -22.40 10.46 23.38
N PRO A 232 -22.06 11.72 23.04
CA PRO A 232 -22.49 12.45 21.84
C PRO A 232 -21.84 11.89 20.57
N THR A 233 -22.55 12.00 19.43
CA THR A 233 -21.93 11.81 18.11
C THR A 233 -20.86 12.86 17.89
N ARG A 234 -19.77 12.48 17.24
CA ARG A 234 -18.63 13.38 17.02
C ARG A 234 -17.91 13.08 15.71
N GLN A 235 -17.30 14.10 15.12
CA GLN A 235 -16.39 13.90 13.98
C GLN A 235 -15.07 13.30 14.49
N VAL A 236 -14.66 12.20 13.86
CA VAL A 236 -13.37 11.57 14.15
C VAL A 236 -12.54 11.50 12.89
N THR A 237 -11.31 11.98 12.96
CA THR A 237 -10.32 11.89 11.88
C THR A 237 -9.28 10.81 12.21
N ILE A 238 -9.16 9.81 11.34
CA ILE A 238 -8.07 8.83 11.33
C ILE A 238 -7.03 9.34 10.33
N THR A 239 -5.86 9.75 10.81
CA THR A 239 -4.87 10.46 10.00
C THR A 239 -3.98 9.56 9.17
N ASN A 240 -3.82 8.30 9.55
CA ASN A 240 -2.95 7.34 8.89
C ASN A 240 -3.74 6.12 8.44
N ALA A 241 -3.45 5.63 7.24
CA ALA A 241 -3.94 4.33 6.81
C ALA A 241 -3.34 3.23 7.69
N PHE A 242 -4.10 2.17 7.90
CA PHE A 242 -3.65 0.99 8.66
C PHE A 242 -4.27 -0.28 8.06
N TYR A 243 -3.67 -1.41 8.36
CA TYR A 243 -4.24 -2.72 8.03
C TYR A 243 -5.05 -3.25 9.18
N MET A 244 -6.22 -3.82 8.87
CA MET A 244 -7.08 -4.52 9.82
C MET A 244 -7.27 -5.96 9.37
N GLY A 245 -7.28 -6.91 10.31
CA GLY A 245 -7.61 -8.31 10.03
C GLY A 245 -8.92 -8.40 9.26
N ARG A 246 -8.89 -9.06 8.09
CA ARG A 246 -10.07 -9.25 7.25
C ARG A 246 -11.20 -9.96 8.00
N TYR A 247 -10.81 -10.82 8.91
CA TYR A 247 -11.63 -11.63 9.78
C TYR A 247 -11.22 -11.45 11.25
N GLU A 248 -12.03 -11.95 12.15
CA GLU A 248 -11.62 -12.24 13.52
C GLU A 248 -10.43 -13.20 13.51
N VAL A 249 -9.57 -13.18 14.52
CA VAL A 249 -8.47 -14.16 14.65
C VAL A 249 -9.07 -15.55 14.84
N THR A 250 -8.66 -16.50 14.01
CA THR A 250 -9.21 -17.85 14.05
C THR A 250 -8.54 -18.72 15.11
N GLN A 251 -9.21 -19.82 15.51
CA GLN A 251 -8.66 -20.81 16.41
C GLN A 251 -7.32 -21.39 15.90
N ALA A 252 -7.21 -21.66 14.60
CA ALA A 252 -5.97 -22.12 13.99
C ALA A 252 -4.84 -21.09 14.12
N GLN A 253 -5.11 -19.82 13.82
CA GLN A 253 -4.13 -18.73 13.91
C GLN A 253 -3.67 -18.49 15.35
N TRP A 254 -4.60 -18.52 16.28
CA TRP A 254 -4.29 -18.42 17.71
C TRP A 254 -3.40 -19.59 18.16
N THR A 255 -3.82 -20.83 17.91
CA THR A 255 -3.10 -22.03 18.33
C THR A 255 -1.69 -22.09 17.76
N ALA A 256 -1.51 -21.68 16.51
CA ALA A 256 -0.20 -21.63 15.85
C ALA A 256 0.79 -20.67 16.55
N ARG A 257 0.29 -19.68 17.30
CA ARG A 257 1.12 -18.67 17.99
C ARG A 257 1.21 -18.89 19.48
N MET A 258 0.13 -19.37 20.10
CA MET A 258 0.02 -19.50 21.56
C MET A 258 0.21 -20.93 22.05
N GLY A 259 0.24 -21.92 21.14
CA GLY A 259 0.49 -23.33 21.47
C GLY A 259 -0.72 -24.09 22.04
N SER A 260 -1.81 -23.41 22.39
CA SER A 260 -3.04 -24.02 22.91
C SER A 260 -4.28 -23.31 22.40
N ASN A 261 -5.42 -24.00 22.36
CA ASN A 261 -6.71 -23.43 21.96
C ASN A 261 -7.61 -23.27 23.19
N PRO A 262 -7.94 -22.04 23.63
CA PRO A 262 -8.80 -21.80 24.78
C PRO A 262 -10.29 -21.89 24.46
N SER A 263 -10.67 -21.98 23.19
CA SER A 263 -12.04 -21.84 22.74
C SER A 263 -12.96 -22.95 23.26
N ASN A 264 -14.21 -22.61 23.49
CA ASN A 264 -15.24 -23.57 23.87
C ASN A 264 -15.72 -24.40 22.67
N PHE A 265 -15.88 -23.75 21.49
CA PHE A 265 -16.44 -24.42 20.30
C PHE A 265 -15.33 -25.11 19.46
N GLN A 266 -14.76 -26.19 19.99
CA GLN A 266 -13.69 -26.97 19.33
C GLN A 266 -14.18 -28.25 18.63
N SER A 267 -15.46 -28.57 18.71
CA SER A 267 -16.02 -29.78 18.13
C SER A 267 -16.84 -29.49 16.88
N ALA A 268 -16.98 -30.50 16.02
CA ALA A 268 -17.94 -30.47 14.91
C ALA A 268 -19.38 -30.35 15.41
N SER A 269 -20.22 -29.73 14.60
CA SER A 269 -21.67 -29.69 14.78
C SER A 269 -22.38 -29.95 13.46
N ALA A 270 -23.69 -30.06 13.46
CA ALA A 270 -24.49 -30.22 12.23
C ALA A 270 -24.26 -29.09 11.23
N GLN A 271 -23.88 -27.90 11.71
CA GLN A 271 -23.68 -26.70 10.88
C GLN A 271 -22.21 -26.37 10.62
N VAL A 272 -21.27 -27.00 11.33
CA VAL A 272 -19.83 -26.75 11.22
C VAL A 272 -19.11 -28.11 11.21
N PRO A 273 -18.77 -28.62 10.02
CA PRO A 273 -17.95 -29.83 9.89
C PRO A 273 -16.60 -29.69 10.57
N LEU A 274 -16.02 -30.79 11.02
CA LEU A 274 -14.73 -30.80 11.75
C LEU A 274 -13.62 -30.03 11.02
N ALA A 275 -13.55 -30.15 9.69
CA ALA A 275 -12.56 -29.45 8.87
C ALA A 275 -12.69 -27.92 8.93
N GLN A 276 -13.85 -27.38 9.30
CA GLN A 276 -14.11 -25.94 9.42
C GLN A 276 -13.95 -25.41 10.85
N VAL A 277 -13.83 -26.28 11.86
CA VAL A 277 -13.66 -25.86 13.26
C VAL A 277 -12.44 -24.94 13.45
N PRO A 278 -11.26 -25.22 12.85
CA PRO A 278 -10.11 -24.33 12.96
C PRO A 278 -10.32 -22.91 12.38
N SER A 279 -11.32 -22.74 11.52
CA SER A 279 -11.69 -21.46 10.90
C SER A 279 -12.74 -20.69 11.70
N ARG A 280 -13.23 -21.21 12.84
CA ARG A 280 -14.05 -20.43 13.77
C ARG A 280 -13.17 -19.34 14.42
N PRO A 281 -13.74 -18.21 14.86
CA PRO A 281 -12.99 -17.24 15.66
C PRO A 281 -12.49 -17.93 16.94
N VAL A 282 -11.32 -17.54 17.42
CA VAL A 282 -10.91 -17.86 18.79
C VAL A 282 -11.81 -17.09 19.74
N GLU A 283 -12.33 -17.77 20.75
CA GLU A 283 -13.13 -17.17 21.82
C GLU A 283 -12.65 -17.70 23.20
N THR A 284 -13.29 -17.28 24.27
CA THR A 284 -12.86 -17.57 25.65
C THR A 284 -11.46 -16.94 25.93
N VAL A 285 -11.17 -15.82 25.28
CA VAL A 285 -9.94 -15.04 25.47
C VAL A 285 -10.25 -13.73 26.18
N SER A 286 -9.50 -13.42 27.24
CA SER A 286 -9.55 -12.14 27.94
C SER A 286 -8.72 -11.09 27.21
N TRP A 287 -8.99 -9.80 27.45
CA TRP A 287 -8.15 -8.72 26.94
C TRP A 287 -6.70 -8.90 27.37
N THR A 288 -6.48 -9.34 28.62
CA THR A 288 -5.15 -9.63 29.19
C THR A 288 -4.45 -10.74 28.41
N THR A 289 -5.14 -11.84 28.10
CA THR A 289 -4.55 -12.98 27.35
C THR A 289 -4.22 -12.58 25.91
N VAL A 290 -5.03 -11.72 25.29
CA VAL A 290 -4.79 -11.18 23.93
C VAL A 290 -3.49 -10.37 23.88
N GLN A 291 -3.02 -9.76 24.99
CA GLN A 291 -1.72 -9.09 24.99
C GLN A 291 -0.55 -10.05 24.70
N GLY A 292 -0.65 -11.32 25.11
CA GLY A 292 0.33 -12.36 24.75
C GLY A 292 0.40 -12.58 23.24
N PHE A 293 -0.75 -12.67 22.57
CA PHE A 293 -0.82 -12.80 21.11
C PHE A 293 -0.24 -11.57 20.39
N ARG A 294 -0.55 -10.37 20.89
CA ARG A 294 0.03 -9.12 20.36
C ARG A 294 1.55 -9.12 20.44
N THR A 295 2.10 -9.52 21.59
CA THR A 295 3.56 -9.61 21.80
C THR A 295 4.20 -10.65 20.87
N ALA A 296 3.56 -11.81 20.72
CA ALA A 296 4.07 -12.91 19.89
C ALA A 296 4.03 -12.61 18.38
N THR A 297 3.21 -11.66 17.94
CA THR A 297 2.99 -11.36 16.52
C THR A 297 3.47 -9.96 16.10
N GLY A 298 3.73 -9.05 17.04
CA GLY A 298 4.00 -7.64 16.77
C GLY A 298 2.78 -6.86 16.25
N MET A 299 1.59 -7.48 16.28
CA MET A 299 0.33 -6.83 15.91
C MET A 299 -0.26 -6.06 17.10
N ARG A 300 -1.26 -5.24 16.83
CA ARG A 300 -2.01 -4.50 17.85
C ARG A 300 -3.51 -4.77 17.77
N LEU A 301 -4.26 -4.43 18.79
CA LEU A 301 -5.69 -4.26 18.67
C LEU A 301 -5.97 -2.93 17.96
N PRO A 302 -7.06 -2.83 17.19
CA PRO A 302 -7.55 -1.54 16.72
C PRO A 302 -7.98 -0.69 17.93
N THR A 303 -7.94 0.64 17.78
CA THR A 303 -8.67 1.52 18.70
C THR A 303 -10.17 1.39 18.46
N GLU A 304 -10.98 1.81 19.41
CA GLU A 304 -12.44 1.81 19.24
C GLU A 304 -12.85 2.64 18.01
N ALA A 305 -12.19 3.78 17.81
CA ALA A 305 -12.45 4.65 16.68
C ALA A 305 -12.03 4.05 15.34
N GLU A 306 -10.88 3.39 15.28
CA GLU A 306 -10.44 2.64 14.08
C GLU A 306 -11.40 1.50 13.76
N TRP A 307 -11.87 0.78 14.78
CA TRP A 307 -12.81 -0.32 14.61
C TRP A 307 -14.14 0.18 14.03
N GLU A 308 -14.75 1.24 14.61
CA GLU A 308 -16.03 1.77 14.12
C GLU A 308 -15.88 2.39 12.72
N TYR A 309 -14.77 3.10 12.45
CA TYR A 309 -14.48 3.64 11.11
C TYR A 309 -14.41 2.54 10.06
N ALA A 310 -13.67 1.49 10.35
CA ALA A 310 -13.52 0.33 9.48
C ALA A 310 -14.84 -0.45 9.33
N SER A 311 -15.61 -0.62 10.41
CA SER A 311 -16.93 -1.25 10.38
C SER A 311 -17.89 -0.48 9.47
N ARG A 312 -17.99 0.82 9.63
CA ARG A 312 -18.89 1.65 8.81
C ARG A 312 -18.53 1.66 7.33
N ALA A 313 -17.29 1.59 6.97
CA ALA A 313 -16.85 1.61 5.57
C ALA A 313 -17.54 2.70 4.72
N GLY A 314 -17.73 3.89 5.32
CA GLY A 314 -18.41 5.03 4.70
C GLY A 314 -19.93 5.11 4.92
N THR A 315 -20.56 4.12 5.55
CA THR A 315 -22.00 4.19 5.88
C THR A 315 -22.27 5.01 7.14
N THR A 316 -23.46 5.60 7.23
CA THR A 316 -23.98 6.30 8.41
C THR A 316 -25.15 5.58 9.08
N THR A 317 -25.57 4.45 8.54
CA THR A 317 -26.69 3.62 8.99
C THR A 317 -26.33 2.80 10.23
N ALA A 318 -27.31 2.12 10.81
CA ALA A 318 -27.11 1.25 11.96
C ALA A 318 -26.12 0.11 11.63
N PHE A 319 -26.30 -0.52 10.48
CA PHE A 319 -25.46 -1.63 10.02
C PHE A 319 -24.48 -1.20 8.92
N ASN A 320 -23.42 -1.94 8.79
CA ASN A 320 -22.32 -1.71 7.84
C ASN A 320 -22.68 -2.04 6.37
N ASN A 321 -23.86 -2.57 6.10
CA ASN A 321 -24.40 -2.82 4.75
C ASN A 321 -25.19 -1.64 4.17
N GLY A 322 -25.19 -0.49 4.84
CA GLY A 322 -25.95 0.68 4.40
C GLY A 322 -27.44 0.64 4.78
N SER A 323 -27.85 -0.25 5.69
CA SER A 323 -29.22 -0.38 6.18
C SER A 323 -29.34 -0.12 7.68
N SER A 324 -30.51 0.28 8.11
CA SER A 324 -30.95 0.30 9.51
C SER A 324 -32.14 -0.67 9.75
N ASP A 325 -32.44 -1.52 8.77
CA ASP A 325 -33.49 -2.52 8.87
C ASP A 325 -32.93 -3.82 9.47
N ASP A 326 -33.57 -4.28 10.54
CA ASP A 326 -33.27 -5.51 11.29
C ASP A 326 -33.21 -6.74 10.39
N ASN A 327 -34.12 -6.83 9.42
CA ASN A 327 -34.20 -7.94 8.49
C ASN A 327 -32.95 -8.08 7.61
N THR A 328 -32.15 -7.03 7.45
CA THR A 328 -30.93 -7.06 6.67
C THR A 328 -29.73 -7.59 7.45
N ALA A 329 -29.81 -7.62 8.80
CA ALA A 329 -28.72 -8.13 9.65
C ALA A 329 -28.38 -9.60 9.34
N VAL A 330 -29.35 -10.40 8.90
CA VAL A 330 -29.13 -11.81 8.52
C VAL A 330 -28.10 -11.99 7.42
N ASN A 331 -27.90 -10.99 6.57
CA ASN A 331 -26.95 -11.05 5.45
C ASN A 331 -25.51 -10.80 5.87
N ILE A 332 -25.30 -10.05 6.97
CA ILE A 332 -23.97 -9.55 7.40
C ILE A 332 -23.51 -10.10 8.74
N ALA A 333 -24.43 -10.70 9.53
CA ALA A 333 -24.15 -11.10 10.90
C ALA A 333 -24.53 -12.55 11.20
N TRP A 334 -23.70 -13.19 12.02
CA TRP A 334 -24.07 -14.38 12.80
C TRP A 334 -24.52 -13.90 14.18
N TYR A 335 -25.82 -14.03 14.47
CA TYR A 335 -26.44 -13.54 15.69
C TYR A 335 -27.53 -14.53 16.18
N ASN A 336 -28.24 -14.26 17.26
CA ASN A 336 -29.12 -15.22 17.90
C ASN A 336 -30.18 -15.84 16.98
N ALA A 337 -30.63 -15.11 15.95
CA ALA A 337 -31.67 -15.62 15.03
C ALA A 337 -31.13 -16.65 14.02
N ASN A 338 -29.80 -16.72 13.76
CA ASN A 338 -29.25 -17.57 12.70
C ASN A 338 -27.98 -18.33 13.07
N ALA A 339 -27.35 -18.03 14.22
CA ALA A 339 -26.09 -18.64 14.62
C ALA A 339 -26.29 -20.03 15.27
N LEU A 340 -27.48 -20.38 15.73
CA LEU A 340 -27.81 -21.63 16.41
C LEU A 340 -26.94 -21.87 17.65
N SER A 341 -26.82 -20.85 18.50
CA SER A 341 -26.12 -20.87 19.79
C SER A 341 -24.65 -21.29 19.73
N GLN A 342 -23.93 -20.91 18.66
CA GLN A 342 -22.53 -21.22 18.49
C GLN A 342 -21.83 -20.23 17.57
N THR A 343 -20.48 -20.11 17.68
CA THR A 343 -19.68 -19.39 16.68
C THR A 343 -19.75 -20.07 15.31
N ARG A 344 -19.47 -19.33 14.26
CA ARG A 344 -19.41 -19.84 12.87
C ARG A 344 -18.00 -19.62 12.30
N PRO A 345 -17.59 -20.42 11.29
CA PRO A 345 -16.39 -20.10 10.53
C PRO A 345 -16.43 -18.65 10.05
N VAL A 346 -15.29 -17.96 10.19
CA VAL A 346 -15.18 -16.56 9.77
C VAL A 346 -15.44 -16.38 8.28
N GLY A 347 -15.93 -15.22 7.87
CA GLY A 347 -16.19 -14.91 6.46
C GLY A 347 -17.43 -15.56 5.87
N GLY A 348 -18.28 -16.18 6.70
CA GLY A 348 -19.50 -16.83 6.25
C GLY A 348 -20.65 -15.88 5.91
N LYS A 349 -20.52 -14.59 6.15
CA LYS A 349 -21.47 -13.52 5.83
C LYS A 349 -20.84 -12.49 4.90
N ALA A 350 -21.68 -11.63 4.30
CA ALA A 350 -21.18 -10.60 3.38
C ALA A 350 -20.20 -9.65 4.06
N ALA A 351 -19.16 -9.30 3.33
CA ALA A 351 -18.22 -8.27 3.76
C ALA A 351 -18.84 -6.87 3.71
N ASN A 352 -18.29 -5.94 4.48
CA ASN A 352 -18.64 -4.53 4.35
C ASN A 352 -17.98 -3.88 3.13
N GLY A 353 -18.19 -2.57 2.92
CA GLY A 353 -17.67 -1.80 1.79
C GLY A 353 -16.14 -1.69 1.68
N LEU A 354 -15.39 -2.14 2.69
CA LEU A 354 -13.92 -2.26 2.65
C LEU A 354 -13.44 -3.69 2.39
N GLY A 355 -14.34 -4.71 2.44
CA GLY A 355 -13.98 -6.12 2.30
C GLY A 355 -13.69 -6.81 3.65
N LEU A 356 -14.06 -6.20 4.77
CA LEU A 356 -13.96 -6.77 6.12
C LEU A 356 -15.22 -7.60 6.42
N HIS A 357 -15.05 -8.80 6.92
CA HIS A 357 -16.13 -9.71 7.32
C HIS A 357 -16.34 -9.69 8.83
N ASP A 358 -17.53 -10.15 9.23
CA ASP A 358 -17.92 -10.36 10.62
C ASP A 358 -17.75 -9.10 11.50
N MET A 359 -17.85 -7.91 10.88
CA MET A 359 -17.88 -6.62 11.61
C MET A 359 -19.21 -6.43 12.37
N SER A 360 -20.11 -7.40 12.26
CA SER A 360 -21.37 -7.51 12.96
C SER A 360 -21.60 -8.97 13.33
N GLY A 361 -21.69 -9.28 14.62
CA GLY A 361 -21.98 -10.61 15.14
C GLY A 361 -20.78 -11.55 15.22
N ASN A 362 -21.02 -12.84 15.20
CA ASN A 362 -20.12 -13.95 15.47
C ASN A 362 -19.54 -13.87 16.89
N VAL A 363 -18.49 -13.07 17.14
CA VAL A 363 -17.99 -12.81 18.51
C VAL A 363 -17.87 -11.31 18.80
N TRP A 364 -18.06 -10.95 20.06
CA TRP A 364 -17.60 -9.65 20.55
C TRP A 364 -16.11 -9.51 20.34
N GLU A 365 -15.66 -8.33 19.96
CA GLU A 365 -14.25 -8.06 19.69
C GLU A 365 -13.64 -7.10 20.69
N TRP A 366 -12.59 -7.53 21.37
CA TRP A 366 -11.76 -6.64 22.18
C TRP A 366 -11.08 -5.59 21.31
N VAL A 367 -11.15 -4.33 21.73
CA VAL A 367 -10.34 -3.23 21.17
C VAL A 367 -9.36 -2.70 22.24
N SER A 368 -8.48 -1.79 21.85
CA SER A 368 -7.41 -1.31 22.76
C SER A 368 -7.90 -0.41 23.89
N ASP A 369 -9.01 0.27 23.71
CA ASP A 369 -9.46 1.39 24.51
C ASP A 369 -10.04 0.97 25.86
N TRP A 370 -9.79 1.78 26.90
CA TRP A 370 -10.58 1.76 28.09
C TRP A 370 -11.99 2.30 27.80
N TYR A 371 -13.00 1.66 28.38
CA TYR A 371 -14.38 2.12 28.26
C TYR A 371 -14.60 3.38 29.07
N GLY A 372 -15.18 4.41 28.45
CA GLY A 372 -15.53 5.68 29.08
C GLY A 372 -16.50 6.47 28.21
N ALA A 373 -16.99 7.57 28.76
CA ALA A 373 -17.88 8.49 28.01
C ALA A 373 -17.13 9.09 26.82
N TYR A 374 -17.86 9.30 25.76
CA TYR A 374 -17.32 10.02 24.60
C TYR A 374 -17.14 11.51 24.93
N PRO A 375 -15.94 12.08 24.71
CA PRO A 375 -15.77 13.53 24.80
C PRO A 375 -16.57 14.22 23.70
N ALA A 376 -17.10 15.41 24.01
CA ALA A 376 -17.73 16.26 23.01
C ALA A 376 -16.70 16.87 22.03
N GLY A 377 -17.16 17.24 20.84
CA GLY A 377 -16.34 17.88 19.81
C GLY A 377 -15.53 16.91 18.97
N ALA A 378 -14.89 17.45 17.93
CA ALA A 378 -14.08 16.69 16.99
C ALA A 378 -12.84 16.09 17.67
N GLN A 379 -12.45 14.89 17.25
CA GLN A 379 -11.31 14.15 17.76
C GLN A 379 -10.40 13.69 16.61
N THR A 380 -9.10 13.62 16.88
CA THR A 380 -8.12 13.06 15.93
C THR A 380 -7.43 11.86 16.59
N ASN A 381 -7.50 10.70 15.94
CA ASN A 381 -6.94 9.42 16.40
C ASN A 381 -7.24 9.13 17.89
N PRO A 382 -8.49 9.20 18.35
CA PRO A 382 -8.79 8.99 19.76
C PRO A 382 -8.47 7.54 20.19
N THR A 383 -7.97 7.38 21.40
CA THR A 383 -7.57 6.10 22.01
C THR A 383 -8.33 5.80 23.31
N GLY A 384 -9.44 6.51 23.54
CA GLY A 384 -10.21 6.42 24.77
C GLY A 384 -9.52 7.07 25.99
N PRO A 385 -10.07 6.89 27.20
CA PRO A 385 -9.45 7.36 28.44
C PRO A 385 -8.07 6.72 28.67
N ALA A 386 -7.17 7.42 29.36
CA ALA A 386 -5.84 6.90 29.70
C ALA A 386 -5.89 5.71 30.68
N THR A 387 -6.92 5.67 31.54
CA THR A 387 -7.14 4.62 32.54
C THR A 387 -8.62 4.25 32.60
N GLY A 388 -8.92 3.07 33.15
CA GLY A 388 -10.29 2.60 33.32
C GLY A 388 -10.34 1.26 34.04
N THR A 389 -11.54 0.78 34.27
CA THR A 389 -11.80 -0.55 34.87
C THR A 389 -12.23 -1.58 33.86
N ASN A 390 -12.82 -1.14 32.74
CA ASN A 390 -13.35 -1.99 31.69
C ASN A 390 -12.73 -1.65 30.34
N ARG A 391 -12.51 -2.66 29.49
CA ARG A 391 -12.12 -2.51 28.08
C ARG A 391 -13.34 -2.55 27.18
N VAL A 392 -13.28 -1.85 26.06
CA VAL A 392 -14.38 -1.79 25.09
C VAL A 392 -14.48 -3.10 24.31
N LEU A 393 -15.71 -3.51 24.03
CA LEU A 393 -16.12 -4.59 23.14
C LEU A 393 -16.98 -4.03 22.01
N ARG A 394 -16.81 -4.58 20.80
CA ARG A 394 -17.52 -4.16 19.58
C ARG A 394 -18.08 -5.38 18.86
N SER A 395 -18.86 -5.21 17.78
CA SER A 395 -19.45 -6.23 16.90
C SER A 395 -20.78 -6.83 17.37
N GLY A 396 -21.03 -7.03 18.67
CA GLY A 396 -22.03 -7.98 19.13
C GLY A 396 -21.55 -9.44 18.95
N SER A 397 -22.40 -10.42 19.22
CA SER A 397 -22.01 -11.83 19.06
C SER A 397 -23.17 -12.73 18.66
N TRP A 398 -22.88 -14.00 18.42
CA TRP A 398 -23.84 -15.05 18.06
C TRP A 398 -25.00 -15.20 19.05
N GLY A 399 -24.85 -14.77 20.29
CA GLY A 399 -25.87 -14.91 21.34
C GLY A 399 -26.80 -13.70 21.50
N TYR A 400 -26.58 -12.59 20.79
CA TYR A 400 -27.31 -11.34 20.96
C TYR A 400 -28.22 -11.03 19.78
N SER A 401 -29.22 -10.14 20.00
CA SER A 401 -30.12 -9.68 18.94
C SER A 401 -29.46 -8.67 18.00
N ALA A 402 -30.05 -8.40 16.83
CA ALA A 402 -29.54 -7.49 15.81
C ALA A 402 -29.21 -6.08 16.34
N ASN A 403 -29.94 -5.59 17.35
CA ASN A 403 -29.65 -4.30 17.97
C ASN A 403 -28.21 -4.17 18.49
N PHE A 404 -27.57 -5.26 18.90
CA PHE A 404 -26.19 -5.28 19.37
C PHE A 404 -25.17 -5.34 18.24
N MET A 405 -25.61 -5.62 16.99
CA MET A 405 -24.75 -5.75 15.79
C MET A 405 -24.47 -4.41 15.12
N ARG A 406 -24.99 -3.31 15.66
CA ARG A 406 -24.85 -1.97 15.08
C ARG A 406 -23.40 -1.50 15.12
N SER A 407 -22.95 -0.80 14.08
CA SER A 407 -21.59 -0.26 14.00
C SER A 407 -21.27 0.68 15.17
N SER A 408 -22.25 1.38 15.75
CA SER A 408 -22.07 2.28 16.90
C SER A 408 -22.19 1.60 18.25
N TYR A 409 -22.74 0.36 18.33
CA TYR A 409 -22.99 -0.26 19.63
C TYR A 409 -21.68 -0.55 20.40
N ARG A 410 -21.69 -0.26 21.69
CA ARG A 410 -20.55 -0.37 22.58
C ARG A 410 -20.85 -1.34 23.72
N GLY A 411 -20.13 -2.44 23.78
CA GLY A 411 -20.03 -3.31 24.95
C GLY A 411 -18.79 -3.00 25.78
N PHE A 412 -18.72 -3.61 26.95
CA PHE A 412 -17.53 -3.53 27.80
C PHE A 412 -17.44 -4.69 28.78
N ASN A 413 -16.24 -5.02 29.21
CA ASN A 413 -16.00 -5.92 30.33
C ASN A 413 -14.63 -5.67 30.98
N THR A 414 -14.39 -6.28 32.15
CA THR A 414 -13.08 -6.20 32.81
C THR A 414 -12.00 -6.86 31.96
N PRO A 415 -10.74 -6.41 32.02
CA PRO A 415 -9.66 -6.99 31.19
C PRO A 415 -9.40 -8.47 31.42
N ALA A 416 -9.76 -9.02 32.56
CA ALA A 416 -9.59 -10.44 32.90
C ALA A 416 -10.77 -11.31 32.50
N PHE A 417 -11.90 -10.72 32.10
CA PHE A 417 -13.09 -11.49 31.71
C PHE A 417 -12.88 -12.18 30.37
N SER A 418 -13.37 -13.40 30.26
CA SER A 418 -13.44 -14.17 29.01
C SER A 418 -14.80 -14.81 28.86
N GLY A 419 -15.32 -14.87 27.65
CA GLY A 419 -16.63 -15.46 27.35
C GLY A 419 -16.57 -16.31 26.10
N ILE A 420 -17.45 -17.30 25.99
CA ILE A 420 -17.57 -18.20 24.82
C ILE A 420 -18.04 -17.50 23.56
N ASP A 421 -18.26 -16.21 23.66
CA ASP A 421 -18.72 -15.32 22.59
C ASP A 421 -17.82 -14.07 22.46
N ILE A 422 -16.61 -14.09 23.08
CA ILE A 422 -15.67 -12.97 23.07
C ILE A 422 -14.34 -13.40 22.45
N GLY A 423 -13.98 -12.75 21.35
CA GLY A 423 -12.73 -12.88 20.62
C GLY A 423 -12.11 -11.52 20.31
N PHE A 424 -11.44 -11.40 19.18
CA PHE A 424 -10.81 -10.15 18.74
C PHE A 424 -10.37 -10.21 17.27
N ARG A 425 -10.14 -9.06 16.68
CA ARG A 425 -9.34 -8.92 15.45
C ARG A 425 -8.13 -8.04 15.69
N VAL A 426 -7.15 -8.13 14.79
CA VAL A 426 -5.89 -7.39 14.89
C VAL A 426 -5.83 -6.23 13.91
N ALA A 427 -4.96 -5.27 14.22
CA ALA A 427 -4.54 -4.21 13.32
C ALA A 427 -3.01 -4.15 13.24
N ARG A 428 -2.48 -3.56 12.15
CA ARG A 428 -1.05 -3.36 11.95
C ARG A 428 -0.82 -2.11 11.08
N ASN A 429 0.22 -1.36 11.38
CA ASN A 429 0.62 -0.24 10.52
C ASN A 429 1.38 -0.77 9.29
N PRO A 430 1.30 -0.07 8.15
CA PRO A 430 2.03 -0.41 6.94
C PRO A 430 3.53 -0.54 7.09
#